data_3d4a06386c56cb2038d3b9465aabdb2e
#
_entry.id   3d4a06386c56cb2038d3b9465aabdb2e
#
_cell.length_a   1.000
_cell.length_b   1.000
_cell.length_c   1.000
_cell.angle_alpha   90.00
_cell.angle_beta   90.00
_cell.angle_gamma   90.00
#
_symmetry.space_group_name_H-M   'P 1'
#
loop_
_entity.id
_entity.type
_entity.pdbx_description
1 polymer ?
#
loop_
_entity_poly.entity_id
_entity_poly.type
_entity_poly.pdbx_seq_one_letter_code
_entity_poly.pdbx_strand_id
1 'polypeptide(L)'
;MTRLGELERAVMDVLWDLLPSRSDGLMVREVVDALAGRELAYTTVLTVLDRLAGKGMVRREREGRAWRYRAAASREAHIAQLMLDALDLGGSRDAALVRFARSVTGTEAEVLRAALSAAGEPSAAGEPSAPASPATPAARTTPATKTPEH
;
A
#
# COMPACT_ATOMS: atom_id res chain seq x y z
N MET A 1 4.08 -11.22 -12.29
CA MET A 1 3.82 -9.95 -13.00
C MET A 1 2.33 -9.84 -13.29
N THR A 2 1.65 -8.92 -12.64
CA THR A 2 0.20 -8.73 -12.85
C THR A 2 -0.01 -7.82 -14.05
N ARG A 3 -0.07 -8.38 -15.24
CA ARG A 3 -0.48 -7.64 -16.43
C ARG A 3 -1.99 -7.51 -16.44
N LEU A 4 -2.45 -6.27 -16.53
CA LEU A 4 -3.86 -5.98 -16.74
C LEU A 4 -4.21 -6.10 -18.21
N GLY A 5 -5.30 -6.81 -18.51
CA GLY A 5 -5.92 -6.76 -19.80
C GLY A 5 -6.47 -5.36 -20.11
N GLU A 6 -6.83 -5.10 -21.35
CA GLU A 6 -7.34 -3.79 -21.77
C GLU A 6 -8.57 -3.35 -20.97
N LEU A 7 -9.51 -4.26 -20.77
CA LEU A 7 -10.73 -3.99 -20.03
C LEU A 7 -10.47 -3.83 -18.52
N GLU A 8 -9.59 -4.65 -17.96
CA GLU A 8 -9.16 -4.51 -16.58
C GLU A 8 -8.52 -3.14 -16.32
N ARG A 9 -7.69 -2.67 -17.24
CA ARG A 9 -7.08 -1.35 -17.17
C ARG A 9 -8.13 -0.24 -17.21
N ALA A 10 -9.08 -0.33 -18.12
CA ALA A 10 -10.17 0.65 -18.22
C ALA A 10 -10.99 0.73 -16.93
N VAL A 11 -11.29 -0.40 -16.31
CA VAL A 11 -11.99 -0.45 -15.01
C VAL A 11 -11.12 0.16 -13.89
N MET A 12 -9.84 -0.16 -13.85
CA MET A 12 -8.92 0.42 -12.87
C MET A 12 -8.79 1.93 -13.04
N ASP A 13 -8.72 2.43 -14.27
CA ASP A 13 -8.67 3.87 -14.54
C ASP A 13 -9.91 4.59 -14.00
N VAL A 14 -11.10 4.02 -14.17
CA VAL A 14 -12.33 4.55 -13.57
C VAL A 14 -12.25 4.60 -12.05
N LEU A 15 -11.77 3.53 -11.42
CA LEU A 15 -11.62 3.47 -9.97
C LEU A 15 -10.63 4.53 -9.48
N TRP A 16 -9.49 4.69 -10.13
CA TRP A 16 -8.49 5.70 -9.75
C TRP A 16 -8.95 7.14 -9.99
N ASP A 17 -9.69 7.39 -11.07
CA ASP A 17 -10.13 8.74 -11.43
C ASP A 17 -11.30 9.23 -10.57
N LEU A 18 -12.21 8.33 -10.16
CA LEU A 18 -13.40 8.70 -9.40
C LEU A 18 -13.23 8.59 -7.88
N LEU A 19 -12.29 7.77 -7.40
CA LEU A 19 -12.09 7.54 -5.96
C LEU A 19 -11.65 8.77 -5.16
N PRO A 20 -10.87 9.74 -5.68
CA PRO A 20 -10.58 10.95 -4.94
C PRO A 20 -11.83 11.72 -4.50
N SER A 21 -12.92 11.60 -5.28
CA SER A 21 -14.19 12.26 -5.00
C SER A 21 -15.19 11.36 -4.26
N ARG A 22 -14.90 10.07 -4.11
CA ARG A 22 -15.80 9.07 -3.55
C ARG A 22 -15.07 8.12 -2.60
N SER A 23 -14.98 8.54 -1.35
CA SER A 23 -14.33 7.76 -0.29
C SER A 23 -14.96 6.39 -0.04
N ASP A 24 -16.22 6.21 -0.42
CA ASP A 24 -17.01 5.02 -0.10
C ASP A 24 -16.84 3.87 -1.12
N GLY A 25 -16.04 4.09 -2.17
CA GLY A 25 -15.92 3.15 -3.29
C GLY A 25 -17.07 3.30 -4.29
N LEU A 26 -17.03 2.50 -5.36
CA LEU A 26 -17.98 2.52 -6.46
C LEU A 26 -18.79 1.23 -6.54
N MET A 27 -20.06 1.36 -6.81
CA MET A 27 -20.91 0.22 -7.19
C MET A 27 -20.65 -0.18 -8.65
N VAL A 28 -20.95 -1.43 -9.00
CA VAL A 28 -20.78 -1.93 -10.38
C VAL A 28 -21.47 -1.03 -11.40
N ARG A 29 -22.69 -0.55 -11.10
CA ARG A 29 -23.45 0.34 -11.99
C ARG A 29 -22.71 1.66 -12.25
N GLU A 30 -22.11 2.24 -11.24
CA GLU A 30 -21.34 3.48 -11.38
C GLU A 30 -20.12 3.28 -12.30
N VAL A 31 -19.47 2.12 -12.22
CA VAL A 31 -18.37 1.75 -13.12
C VAL A 31 -18.87 1.54 -14.54
N VAL A 32 -20.00 0.86 -14.72
CA VAL A 32 -20.65 0.69 -16.05
C VAL A 32 -20.97 2.05 -16.67
N ASP A 33 -21.58 2.95 -15.91
CA ASP A 33 -21.95 4.29 -16.38
C ASP A 33 -20.71 5.10 -16.79
N ALA A 34 -19.62 4.99 -16.04
CA ALA A 34 -18.36 5.65 -16.38
C ALA A 34 -17.69 5.08 -17.64
N LEU A 35 -17.99 3.81 -17.99
CA LEU A 35 -17.52 3.13 -19.19
C LEU A 35 -18.55 3.16 -20.33
N ALA A 36 -19.52 4.04 -20.27
CA ALA A 36 -20.66 4.09 -21.21
C ALA A 36 -20.24 4.14 -22.70
N GLY A 37 -19.09 4.73 -23.03
CA GLY A 37 -18.55 4.75 -24.40
C GLY A 37 -18.11 3.38 -24.94
N ARG A 38 -18.07 2.33 -24.12
CA ARG A 38 -17.69 0.97 -24.52
C ARG A 38 -18.86 -0.01 -24.63
N GLU A 39 -20.07 0.42 -24.30
CA GLU A 39 -21.30 -0.40 -24.34
C GLU A 39 -21.16 -1.77 -23.62
N LEU A 40 -20.61 -1.76 -22.43
CA LEU A 40 -20.36 -2.98 -21.67
C LEU A 40 -21.59 -3.40 -20.84
N ALA A 41 -21.87 -4.71 -20.84
CA ALA A 41 -22.90 -5.29 -19.99
C ALA A 41 -22.47 -5.23 -18.51
N TYR A 42 -23.45 -5.06 -17.63
CA TYR A 42 -23.25 -5.09 -16.17
C TYR A 42 -22.49 -6.34 -15.72
N THR A 43 -22.87 -7.52 -16.22
CA THR A 43 -22.23 -8.80 -15.89
C THR A 43 -20.77 -8.86 -16.35
N THR A 44 -20.42 -8.23 -17.46
CA THR A 44 -19.03 -8.15 -17.93
C THR A 44 -18.19 -7.32 -16.98
N VAL A 45 -18.66 -6.16 -16.56
CA VAL A 45 -17.96 -5.29 -15.61
C VAL A 45 -17.83 -5.97 -14.24
N LEU A 46 -18.89 -6.63 -13.78
CA LEU A 46 -18.87 -7.41 -12.53
C LEU A 46 -17.79 -8.50 -12.59
N THR A 47 -17.72 -9.26 -13.68
CA THR A 47 -16.72 -10.31 -13.86
C THR A 47 -15.31 -9.74 -13.85
N VAL A 48 -15.07 -8.59 -14.48
CA VAL A 48 -13.77 -7.91 -14.47
C VAL A 48 -13.40 -7.45 -13.07
N LEU A 49 -14.33 -6.85 -12.33
CA LEU A 49 -14.11 -6.42 -10.95
C LEU A 49 -13.79 -7.62 -10.02
N ASP A 50 -14.46 -8.74 -10.20
CA ASP A 50 -14.18 -9.96 -9.45
C ASP A 50 -12.79 -10.53 -9.76
N ARG A 51 -12.37 -10.49 -11.02
CA ARG A 51 -11.00 -10.88 -11.40
C ARG A 51 -9.95 -9.95 -10.78
N LEU A 52 -10.19 -8.65 -10.81
CA LEU A 52 -9.30 -7.66 -10.18
C LEU A 52 -9.23 -7.84 -8.67
N ALA A 53 -10.34 -8.19 -8.03
CA ALA A 53 -10.35 -8.53 -6.60
C ALA A 53 -9.54 -9.79 -6.32
N GLY A 54 -9.65 -10.82 -7.16
CA GLY A 54 -8.83 -12.04 -7.08
C GLY A 54 -7.34 -11.79 -7.28
N LYS A 55 -6.97 -10.80 -8.10
CA LYS A 55 -5.58 -10.36 -8.29
C LYS A 55 -5.06 -9.44 -7.18
N GLY A 56 -5.88 -9.05 -6.22
CA GLY A 56 -5.53 -8.13 -5.15
C GLY A 56 -5.43 -6.65 -5.58
N MET A 57 -5.91 -6.30 -6.78
CA MET A 57 -5.90 -4.95 -7.32
C MET A 57 -7.07 -4.10 -6.84
N VAL A 58 -8.15 -4.73 -6.47
CA VAL A 58 -9.40 -4.12 -6.03
C VAL A 58 -9.81 -4.75 -4.70
N ARG A 59 -10.27 -3.92 -3.78
CA ARG A 59 -10.95 -4.34 -2.55
C ARG A 59 -12.44 -4.16 -2.73
N ARG A 60 -13.21 -5.10 -2.21
CA ARG A 60 -14.66 -5.01 -2.18
C ARG A 60 -15.16 -5.03 -0.75
N GLU A 61 -16.11 -4.18 -0.47
CA GLU A 61 -16.80 -4.10 0.81
C GLU A 61 -18.30 -4.25 0.56
N ARG A 62 -18.98 -4.94 1.46
CA ARG A 62 -20.42 -5.12 1.35
C ARG A 62 -21.13 -3.98 2.07
N GLU A 63 -22.04 -3.33 1.36
CA GLU A 63 -22.94 -2.34 1.91
C GLU A 63 -24.40 -2.80 1.66
N GLY A 64 -25.04 -3.32 2.69
CA GLY A 64 -26.37 -3.93 2.54
C GLY A 64 -26.33 -5.12 1.58
N ARG A 65 -27.07 -5.02 0.46
CA ARG A 65 -27.10 -6.04 -0.60
C ARG A 65 -26.16 -5.78 -1.75
N ALA A 66 -25.53 -4.60 -1.77
CA ALA A 66 -24.63 -4.18 -2.81
C ALA A 66 -23.17 -4.37 -2.39
N TRP A 67 -22.29 -4.53 -3.39
CA TRP A 67 -20.86 -4.50 -3.23
C TRP A 67 -20.32 -3.17 -3.71
N ARG A 68 -19.42 -2.59 -2.92
CA ARG A 68 -18.63 -1.43 -3.31
C ARG A 68 -17.20 -1.84 -3.58
N TYR A 69 -16.65 -1.29 -4.63
CA TYR A 69 -15.30 -1.60 -5.11
C TYR A 69 -14.42 -0.37 -5.02
N ARG A 70 -13.20 -0.57 -4.58
CA ARG A 70 -12.17 0.47 -4.56
C ARG A 70 -10.83 -0.10 -4.98
N ALA A 71 -9.95 0.73 -5.53
CA ALA A 71 -8.59 0.33 -5.82
C ALA A 71 -7.86 -0.04 -4.52
N ALA A 72 -7.11 -1.14 -4.53
CA ALA A 72 -6.35 -1.59 -3.36
C ALA A 72 -5.15 -0.67 -3.06
N ALA A 73 -4.62 -0.03 -4.11
CA ALA A 73 -3.51 0.91 -4.04
C ALA A 73 -3.71 2.03 -5.05
N SER A 74 -2.97 3.12 -4.92
CA SER A 74 -3.00 4.23 -5.87
C SER A 74 -2.47 3.83 -7.26
N ARG A 75 -2.80 4.63 -8.28
CA ARG A 75 -2.24 4.46 -9.64
C ARG A 75 -0.71 4.52 -9.61
N GLU A 76 -0.15 5.45 -8.84
CA GLU A 76 1.29 5.65 -8.71
C GLU A 76 1.96 4.44 -8.06
N ALA A 77 1.35 3.86 -7.04
CA ALA A 77 1.83 2.64 -6.40
C ALA A 77 1.82 1.44 -7.36
N HIS A 78 0.78 1.34 -8.20
CA HIS A 78 0.70 0.31 -9.23
C HIS A 78 1.80 0.49 -10.30
N ILE A 79 2.01 1.72 -10.76
CA ILE A 79 3.08 2.04 -11.71
C ILE A 79 4.45 1.70 -11.12
N ALA A 80 4.71 2.09 -9.88
CA ALA A 80 5.97 1.76 -9.20
C ALA A 80 6.19 0.25 -9.10
N GLN A 81 5.14 -0.52 -8.81
CA GLN A 81 5.24 -1.98 -8.78
C GLN A 81 5.57 -2.57 -10.17
N LEU A 82 4.97 -2.05 -11.24
CA LEU A 82 5.30 -2.46 -12.60
C LEU A 82 6.77 -2.17 -12.97
N MET A 83 7.30 -1.04 -12.49
CA MET A 83 8.72 -0.71 -12.69
C MET A 83 9.62 -1.70 -11.95
N LEU A 84 9.29 -2.07 -10.72
CA LEU A 84 10.03 -3.07 -9.97
C LEU A 84 9.95 -4.45 -10.62
N ASP A 85 8.76 -4.87 -11.04
CA ASP A 85 8.55 -6.13 -11.76
C ASP A 85 9.37 -6.20 -13.06
N ALA A 86 9.48 -5.07 -13.76
CA ALA A 86 10.29 -4.98 -14.97
C ALA A 86 11.78 -5.24 -14.71
N LEU A 87 12.29 -4.86 -13.55
CA LEU A 87 13.67 -5.15 -13.15
C LEU A 87 13.92 -6.63 -12.89
N ASP A 88 12.86 -7.40 -12.65
CA ASP A 88 12.94 -8.84 -12.37
C ASP A 88 12.77 -9.71 -13.63
N LEU A 89 12.65 -9.09 -14.82
CA LEU A 89 12.52 -9.83 -16.09
C LEU A 89 13.77 -10.62 -16.51
N GLY A 90 14.87 -10.41 -15.83
CA GLY A 90 16.15 -11.08 -16.08
C GLY A 90 17.22 -10.10 -16.57
N GLY A 91 18.46 -10.61 -16.65
CA GLY A 91 19.63 -9.79 -16.93
C GLY A 91 20.19 -9.07 -15.72
N SER A 92 21.02 -8.07 -15.96
CA SER A 92 21.63 -7.27 -14.88
C SER A 92 20.67 -6.16 -14.43
N ARG A 93 20.19 -6.28 -13.20
CA ARG A 93 19.35 -5.26 -12.55
C ARG A 93 20.08 -3.91 -12.46
N ASP A 94 21.37 -3.93 -12.11
CA ASP A 94 22.19 -2.72 -12.01
C ASP A 94 22.35 -2.02 -13.35
N ALA A 95 22.63 -2.79 -14.43
CA ALA A 95 22.71 -2.23 -15.77
C ALA A 95 21.40 -1.62 -16.24
N ALA A 96 20.26 -2.25 -15.90
CA ALA A 96 18.93 -1.72 -16.21
C ALA A 96 18.68 -0.40 -15.47
N LEU A 97 19.01 -0.31 -14.19
CA LEU A 97 18.88 0.91 -13.40
C LEU A 97 19.76 2.04 -13.92
N VAL A 98 21.01 1.76 -14.28
CA VAL A 98 21.92 2.75 -14.89
C VAL A 98 21.34 3.27 -16.21
N ARG A 99 20.81 2.37 -17.02
CA ARG A 99 20.20 2.75 -18.32
C ARG A 99 18.94 3.59 -18.14
N PHE A 100 18.10 3.23 -17.18
CA PHE A 100 16.92 4.01 -16.79
C PHE A 100 17.31 5.41 -16.32
N ALA A 101 18.28 5.51 -15.40
CA ALA A 101 18.75 6.78 -14.87
C ALA A 101 19.28 7.73 -15.94
N ARG A 102 19.87 7.19 -17.02
CA ARG A 102 20.35 7.99 -18.17
C ARG A 102 19.21 8.47 -19.07
N SER A 103 18.08 7.81 -19.07
CA SER A 103 16.91 8.20 -19.88
C SER A 103 16.00 9.21 -19.18
N VAL A 104 16.13 9.33 -17.86
CA VAL A 104 15.37 10.30 -17.06
C VAL A 104 16.09 11.65 -17.09
N THR A 105 15.39 12.69 -17.50
CA THR A 105 15.98 14.04 -17.69
C THR A 105 15.12 15.13 -17.04
N GLY A 106 15.72 16.31 -16.83
CA GLY A 106 15.00 17.49 -16.34
C GLY A 106 14.38 17.29 -14.97
N THR A 107 13.13 17.72 -14.83
CA THR A 107 12.37 17.68 -13.58
C THR A 107 12.20 16.25 -13.02
N GLU A 108 12.04 15.26 -13.88
CA GLU A 108 11.93 13.85 -13.47
C GLU A 108 13.21 13.38 -12.77
N ALA A 109 14.37 13.76 -13.30
CA ALA A 109 15.66 13.42 -12.69
C ALA A 109 15.83 14.09 -11.33
N GLU A 110 15.34 15.32 -11.16
CA GLU A 110 15.36 16.02 -9.88
C GLU A 110 14.45 15.34 -8.85
N VAL A 111 13.23 14.97 -9.23
CA VAL A 111 12.29 14.26 -8.37
C VAL A 111 12.89 12.92 -7.93
N LEU A 112 13.43 12.15 -8.87
CA LEU A 112 14.04 10.85 -8.56
C LEU A 112 15.25 11.01 -7.61
N ARG A 113 16.10 12.00 -7.86
CA ARG A 113 17.26 12.28 -7.02
C ARG A 113 16.86 12.67 -5.59
N ALA A 114 15.85 13.53 -5.45
CA ALA A 114 15.32 13.94 -4.16
C ALA A 114 14.71 12.75 -3.39
N ALA A 115 13.94 11.91 -4.08
CA ALA A 115 13.33 10.72 -3.49
C ALA A 115 14.37 9.70 -3.01
N LEU A 116 15.42 9.46 -3.79
CA LEU A 116 16.53 8.58 -3.41
C LEU A 116 17.32 9.13 -2.23
N SER A 117 17.54 10.43 -2.15
CA SER A 117 18.22 11.08 -1.02
C SER A 117 17.39 10.95 0.26
N ALA A 118 16.08 11.15 0.19
CA ALA A 118 15.18 10.99 1.33
C ALA A 118 15.09 9.53 1.81
N ALA A 119 15.13 8.55 0.89
CA ALA A 119 15.12 7.13 1.22
C ALA A 119 16.45 6.63 1.84
N GLY A 120 17.56 7.31 1.55
CA GLY A 120 18.88 6.99 2.09
C GLY A 120 19.17 7.59 3.46
N GLU A 121 18.35 8.51 3.95
CA GLU A 121 18.47 9.03 5.31
C GLU A 121 17.85 8.05 6.30
N PRO A 122 18.61 7.60 7.34
CA PRO A 122 18.01 6.82 8.41
C PRO A 122 16.93 7.70 9.06
N SER A 123 15.72 7.19 9.11
CA SER A 123 14.63 7.85 9.82
C SER A 123 15.05 8.11 11.27
N ALA A 124 15.37 9.34 11.59
CA ALA A 124 15.61 9.81 12.96
C ALA A 124 14.28 9.99 13.68
N ALA A 125 13.45 8.95 13.66
CA ALA A 125 12.21 8.93 14.40
C ALA A 125 12.15 7.62 15.20
N GLY A 126 12.51 7.74 16.47
CA GLY A 126 12.24 6.72 17.46
C GLY A 126 13.48 6.17 18.16
N GLU A 127 14.15 6.99 18.92
CA GLU A 127 14.75 6.45 20.12
C GLU A 127 13.61 5.94 21.01
N PRO A 128 13.54 4.64 21.30
CA PRO A 128 12.74 4.22 22.42
C PRO A 128 13.46 4.74 23.68
N SER A 129 12.92 5.80 24.27
CA SER A 129 13.25 6.19 25.61
C SER A 129 13.03 4.95 26.50
N ALA A 130 14.11 4.32 26.88
CA ALA A 130 14.08 3.27 27.87
C ALA A 130 13.53 3.88 29.16
N PRO A 131 12.50 3.32 29.79
CA PRO A 131 12.12 3.74 31.09
C PRO A 131 13.23 3.33 32.05
N ALA A 132 13.84 4.33 32.68
CA ALA A 132 14.73 4.12 33.77
C ALA A 132 13.98 3.32 34.85
N SER A 133 14.47 2.14 35.15
CA SER A 133 14.09 1.39 36.32
C SER A 133 14.45 2.22 37.55
N PRO A 134 13.52 2.52 38.46
CA PRO A 134 13.90 3.00 39.76
C PRO A 134 14.43 1.80 40.54
N ALA A 135 15.66 1.94 40.94
CA ALA A 135 16.31 1.06 41.91
C ALA A 135 15.47 1.01 43.20
N THR A 136 15.10 -0.16 43.60
CA THR A 136 14.56 -0.46 44.93
C THR A 136 15.68 -0.35 45.94
N PRO A 137 15.59 0.49 46.96
CA PRO A 137 16.49 0.35 48.10
C PRO A 137 15.99 -0.76 49.01
N ALA A 138 16.86 -1.70 49.21
CA ALA A 138 16.72 -2.70 50.26
C ALA A 138 16.61 -2.03 51.64
N ALA A 139 15.52 -2.23 52.32
CA ALA A 139 15.44 -1.98 53.74
C ALA A 139 15.59 -3.31 54.48
N ARG A 140 16.73 -3.45 55.08
CA ARG A 140 16.98 -4.35 56.18
C ARG A 140 16.05 -3.99 57.33
N THR A 141 15.50 -4.98 57.98
CA THR A 141 15.57 -5.09 59.43
C THR A 141 14.88 -6.35 59.88
N THR A 142 15.60 -7.34 60.21
CA THR A 142 15.35 -8.17 61.36
C THR A 142 15.94 -7.45 62.58
N PRO A 143 15.50 -7.63 63.85
CA PRO A 143 15.51 -8.92 64.48
C PRO A 143 14.46 -9.14 65.59
N ALA A 144 14.39 -10.39 65.92
CA ALA A 144 14.46 -10.90 67.30
C ALA A 144 13.22 -10.94 68.19
N THR A 145 12.89 -12.16 68.49
CA THR A 145 12.90 -12.71 69.85
C THR A 145 11.71 -12.40 70.73
N LYS A 146 10.89 -13.33 71.00
CA LYS A 146 10.87 -13.93 72.32
C LYS A 146 9.61 -14.79 72.51
N THR A 147 9.80 -16.04 72.62
CA THR A 147 9.02 -16.95 73.48
C THR A 147 9.21 -16.48 74.92
N PRO A 148 8.28 -16.64 75.84
CA PRO A 148 7.93 -17.97 76.36
C PRO A 148 6.47 -18.08 76.94
N GLU A 149 6.18 -19.39 77.06
CA GLU A 149 5.47 -20.03 78.18
C GLU A 149 4.13 -19.50 78.68
N HIS A 150 3.17 -20.27 78.66
CA HIS A 150 2.56 -21.19 79.59
C HIS A 150 1.44 -21.97 78.92
#